data_15f2668d6e472ab91443c43bfcbe2fd1
#
_entry.id   15f2668d6e472ab91443c43bfcbe2fd1
#
_cell.length_a   1.000
_cell.length_b   1.000
_cell.length_c   1.000
_cell.angle_alpha   90.00
_cell.angle_beta   90.00
_cell.angle_gamma   90.00
#
_symmetry.space_group_name_H-M   'P 1'
#
loop_
_entity.id
_entity.type
_entity.pdbx_description
1 polymer ?
#
loop_
_entity_poly.entity_id
_entity_poly.type
_entity_poly.pdbx_seq_one_letter_code
_entity_poly.pdbx_strand_id
1 'polypeptide(L)'
;MEQNERRFAVLIDADNVSPKYIKYILDEVSDVGIATYKRIYGDWTDNEKRSWKNVLLDWSVNPIQQYSYTAGKNATDSAMIIDAMDILYSGNVDGFCLVSS
;
A
#
# COMPACT_ATOMS: atom_id res chain seq x y z
N MET A 1 12.76 21.86 16.57
CA MET A 1 12.92 21.28 16.31
C MET A 1 12.60 20.88 15.34
N GLU A 2 12.70 20.70 14.76
CA GLU A 2 12.48 20.36 13.89
C GLU A 2 12.27 19.32 13.50
N GLN A 3 11.60 19.01 13.11
CA GLN A 3 11.43 17.88 12.84
C GLN A 3 11.56 17.62 11.57
N ASN A 4 12.14 16.86 11.16
CA ASN A 4 12.43 16.46 9.84
C ASN A 4 11.85 15.14 9.53
N GLU A 5 10.61 14.97 9.90
CA GLU A 5 9.98 13.72 9.60
C GLU A 5 9.70 13.62 8.13
N ARG A 6 10.21 12.56 7.51
CA ARG A 6 9.96 12.30 6.11
C ARG A 6 8.59 11.66 5.95
N ARG A 7 7.92 12.00 4.87
CA ARG A 7 6.60 11.49 4.56
C ARG A 7 6.71 10.44 3.48
N PHE A 8 6.13 9.28 3.74
CA PHE A 8 6.21 8.16 2.81
C PHE A 8 4.84 7.73 2.33
N ALA A 9 4.75 7.34 1.07
CA ALA A 9 3.58 6.66 0.53
C ALA A 9 3.86 5.16 0.58
N VAL A 10 3.05 4.42 1.32
CA VAL A 10 3.19 2.97 1.43
C VAL A 10 2.13 2.34 0.53
N LEU A 11 2.56 1.69 -0.52
CA LEU A 11 1.67 1.07 -1.51
C LEU A 11 1.96 -0.42 -1.56
N ILE A 12 0.96 -1.22 -1.31
CA ILE A 12 1.12 -2.66 -1.08
C ILE A 12 0.29 -3.46 -2.08
N ASP A 13 0.90 -4.51 -2.62
CA ASP A 13 0.22 -5.44 -3.51
C ASP A 13 -0.33 -6.59 -2.68
N ALA A 14 -1.66 -6.63 -2.51
CA ALA A 14 -2.30 -7.64 -1.66
C ALA A 14 -2.17 -9.06 -2.20
N ASP A 15 -1.90 -9.21 -3.50
CA ASP A 15 -1.78 -10.55 -4.08
C ASP A 15 -0.47 -11.21 -3.72
N ASN A 16 0.52 -10.43 -3.34
CA ASN A 16 1.86 -10.95 -3.11
C ASN A 16 2.37 -10.74 -1.69
N VAL A 17 1.54 -10.23 -0.81
CA VAL A 17 1.94 -9.95 0.57
C VAL A 17 0.88 -10.49 1.52
N SER A 18 1.30 -11.21 2.55
CA SER A 18 0.38 -11.73 3.55
C SER A 18 0.01 -10.64 4.56
N PRO A 19 -1.23 -10.66 5.08
CA PRO A 19 -1.66 -9.66 6.06
C PRO A 19 -0.78 -9.60 7.29
N LYS A 20 -0.17 -10.70 7.67
CA LYS A 20 0.65 -10.72 8.89
C LYS A 20 1.89 -9.84 8.80
N TYR A 21 2.27 -9.43 7.58
CA TYR A 21 3.46 -8.60 7.42
C TYR A 21 3.19 -7.10 7.52
N ILE A 22 1.92 -6.70 7.58
CA ILE A 22 1.58 -5.27 7.60
C ILE A 22 2.23 -4.57 8.80
N LYS A 23 2.18 -5.20 9.97
CA LYS A 23 2.77 -4.62 11.15
C LYS A 23 4.24 -4.33 10.94
N TYR A 24 4.96 -5.29 10.37
CA TYR A 24 6.40 -5.12 10.16
C TYR A 24 6.70 -4.03 9.15
N ILE A 25 5.91 -3.98 8.08
CA ILE A 25 6.10 -2.96 7.05
C ILE A 25 5.90 -1.57 7.64
N LEU A 26 4.82 -1.37 8.38
CA LEU A 26 4.51 -0.06 8.93
C LEU A 26 5.47 0.32 10.06
N ASP A 27 5.92 -0.67 10.83
CA ASP A 27 6.92 -0.41 11.86
C ASP A 27 8.23 0.07 11.23
N GLU A 28 8.64 -0.56 10.13
CA GLU A 28 9.86 -0.15 9.43
C GLU A 28 9.74 1.28 8.91
N VAL A 29 8.59 1.61 8.37
CA VAL A 29 8.39 2.97 7.87
C VAL A 29 8.43 3.97 9.01
N SER A 30 7.83 3.61 10.15
CA SER A 30 7.78 4.54 11.27
C SER A 30 9.17 4.81 11.87
N ASP A 31 10.13 3.94 11.61
CA ASP A 31 11.51 4.16 12.07
C ASP A 31 12.20 5.26 11.27
N VAL A 32 11.74 5.54 10.06
CA VAL A 32 12.41 6.51 9.19
C VAL A 32 11.52 7.70 8.85
N GLY A 33 10.25 7.66 9.22
CA GLY A 33 9.35 8.77 8.93
C GLY A 33 7.93 8.43 9.28
N ILE A 34 7.01 9.03 8.54
CA ILE A 34 5.58 8.76 8.72
C ILE A 34 4.95 8.33 7.42
N ALA A 35 3.98 7.44 7.53
CA ALA A 35 3.24 6.98 6.38
C ALA A 35 2.03 7.88 6.18
N THR A 36 2.09 8.77 5.20
CA THR A 36 0.99 9.68 4.91
C THR A 36 -0.01 9.10 3.94
N TYR A 37 0.41 8.09 3.18
CA TYR A 37 -0.49 7.30 2.35
C TYR A 37 -0.26 5.85 2.71
N LYS A 38 -1.34 5.13 2.98
CA LYS A 38 -1.28 3.70 3.24
C LYS A 38 -2.36 3.05 2.39
N ARG A 39 -1.97 2.49 1.26
CA ARG A 39 -2.91 1.92 0.30
C ARG A 39 -2.51 0.50 -0.04
N ILE A 40 -3.51 -0.34 -0.23
CA ILE A 40 -3.27 -1.72 -0.59
C ILE A 40 -4.19 -2.08 -1.76
N TYR A 41 -3.61 -2.72 -2.76
CA TYR A 41 -4.25 -2.96 -4.05
C TYR A 41 -4.57 -4.42 -4.22
N GLY A 42 -5.79 -4.72 -4.59
CA GLY A 42 -6.20 -6.09 -4.83
C GLY A 42 -7.65 -6.17 -5.22
N ASP A 43 -8.10 -7.37 -5.52
CA ASP A 43 -9.51 -7.61 -5.84
C ASP A 43 -10.22 -7.98 -4.55
N TRP A 44 -10.88 -7.01 -3.95
CA TRP A 44 -11.52 -7.18 -2.65
C TRP A 44 -12.85 -7.92 -2.74
N THR A 45 -13.29 -8.24 -3.94
CA THR A 45 -14.47 -9.11 -4.11
C THR A 45 -14.09 -10.58 -3.94
N ASP A 46 -12.81 -10.89 -3.91
CA ASP A 46 -12.31 -12.24 -3.74
C ASP A 46 -12.42 -12.64 -2.27
N ASN A 47 -13.08 -13.74 -2.00
CA ASN A 47 -13.25 -14.21 -0.63
C ASN A 47 -11.94 -14.53 0.07
N GLU A 48 -10.90 -14.81 -0.69
CA GLU A 48 -9.60 -15.10 -0.10
C GLU A 48 -8.97 -13.89 0.54
N LYS A 49 -9.51 -12.72 0.27
CA LYS A 49 -9.00 -11.49 0.86
C LYS A 49 -9.64 -11.16 2.21
N ARG A 50 -10.47 -12.06 2.73
CA ARG A 50 -11.14 -11.79 4.00
C ARG A 50 -10.18 -11.57 5.14
N SER A 51 -9.05 -12.26 5.13
CA SER A 51 -8.07 -12.14 6.21
C SER A 51 -7.49 -10.74 6.33
N TRP A 52 -7.65 -9.91 5.31
CA TRP A 52 -7.17 -8.56 5.34
C TRP A 52 -8.06 -7.61 6.12
N LYS A 53 -9.32 -7.97 6.34
CA LYS A 53 -10.31 -7.02 6.83
C LYS A 53 -9.90 -6.37 8.15
N ASN A 54 -9.54 -7.17 9.14
CA ASN A 54 -9.18 -6.63 10.44
C ASN A 54 -7.88 -5.83 10.39
N VAL A 55 -6.95 -6.30 9.58
CA VAL A 55 -5.67 -5.62 9.42
C VAL A 55 -5.87 -4.23 8.81
N LEU A 56 -6.74 -4.13 7.83
CA LEU A 56 -7.01 -2.83 7.19
C LEU A 56 -7.59 -1.85 8.19
N LEU A 57 -8.48 -2.32 9.07
CA LEU A 57 -9.07 -1.46 10.08
C LEU A 57 -8.06 -1.10 11.15
N ASP A 58 -7.30 -2.08 11.64
CA ASP A 58 -6.37 -1.86 12.73
C ASP A 58 -5.26 -0.87 12.37
N TRP A 59 -4.83 -0.89 11.12
CA TRP A 59 -3.69 -0.07 10.69
C TRP A 59 -4.07 1.08 9.80
N SER A 60 -5.37 1.27 9.59
CA SER A 60 -5.90 2.37 8.77
C SER A 60 -5.33 2.34 7.35
N VAL A 61 -5.25 1.16 6.78
CA VAL A 61 -4.79 0.99 5.41
C VAL A 61 -6.00 1.06 4.49
N ASN A 62 -5.87 1.83 3.43
CA ASN A 62 -6.96 2.10 2.50
C ASN A 62 -6.96 1.08 1.35
N PRO A 63 -7.99 0.24 1.25
CA PRO A 63 -8.03 -0.74 0.15
C PRO A 63 -8.47 -0.08 -1.15
N ILE A 64 -7.73 -0.37 -2.21
CA ILE A 64 -8.04 0.11 -3.55
C ILE A 64 -8.43 -1.10 -4.38
N GLN A 65 -9.61 -1.04 -5.00
CA GLN A 65 -10.12 -2.15 -5.79
C GLN A 65 -9.40 -2.22 -7.13
N GLN A 66 -8.95 -3.40 -7.47
CA GLN A 66 -8.32 -3.66 -8.75
C GLN A 66 -8.86 -5.00 -9.26
N TYR A 67 -9.70 -4.95 -10.27
CA TYR A 67 -10.27 -6.19 -10.80
C TYR A 67 -9.28 -6.91 -11.69
N SER A 68 -9.25 -8.21 -11.56
CA SER A 68 -8.38 -9.05 -12.40
C SER A 68 -9.21 -9.64 -13.51
N TYR A 69 -9.40 -8.87 -14.56
CA TYR A 69 -10.23 -9.33 -15.66
C TYR A 69 -9.55 -10.35 -16.53
N THR A 70 -8.26 -10.30 -16.58
CA THR A 70 -7.54 -11.20 -17.48
C THR A 70 -6.61 -12.02 -16.65
N ALA A 71 -6.00 -12.98 -17.28
CA ALA A 71 -4.96 -13.72 -16.62
C ALA A 71 -3.72 -12.87 -16.42
N GLY A 72 -3.77 -11.63 -16.82
CA GLY A 72 -2.63 -10.75 -16.71
C GLY A 72 -2.29 -10.48 -15.27
N LYS A 73 -1.08 -10.74 -14.91
CA LYS A 73 -0.63 -10.52 -13.57
C LYS A 73 -0.36 -9.08 -13.27
N ASN A 74 -0.43 -8.24 -14.29
CA ASN A 74 0.00 -6.86 -14.17
C ASN A 74 -1.11 -5.90 -13.81
N ALA A 75 -2.33 -6.41 -13.62
CA ALA A 75 -3.47 -5.53 -13.37
C ALA A 75 -3.27 -4.75 -12.07
N THR A 76 -2.90 -5.44 -11.00
CA THR A 76 -2.69 -4.79 -9.71
C THR A 76 -1.51 -3.82 -9.79
N ASP A 77 -0.44 -4.27 -10.44
CA ASP A 77 0.74 -3.42 -10.56
C ASP A 77 0.43 -2.13 -11.29
N SER A 78 -0.46 -2.18 -12.29
CA SER A 78 -0.79 -0.99 -13.04
C SER A 78 -1.46 0.06 -12.16
N ALA A 79 -2.37 -0.37 -11.28
CA ALA A 79 -3.04 0.57 -10.39
C ALA A 79 -2.04 1.19 -9.41
N MET A 80 -1.13 0.39 -8.88
CA MET A 80 -0.10 0.90 -7.98
C MET A 80 0.78 1.92 -8.68
N ILE A 81 1.17 1.64 -9.90
CA ILE A 81 2.05 2.53 -10.65
C ILE A 81 1.35 3.85 -10.93
N ILE A 82 0.08 3.80 -11.34
CA ILE A 82 -0.67 5.01 -11.62
C ILE A 82 -0.77 5.87 -10.36
N ASP A 83 -1.12 5.25 -9.23
CA ASP A 83 -1.22 5.97 -7.97
C ASP A 83 0.13 6.52 -7.54
N ALA A 84 1.19 5.74 -7.72
CA ALA A 84 2.53 6.21 -7.37
C ALA A 84 2.90 7.45 -8.17
N MET A 85 2.58 7.45 -9.46
CA MET A 85 2.88 8.61 -10.28
C MET A 85 2.07 9.83 -9.88
N ASP A 86 0.79 9.62 -9.56
CA ASP A 86 -0.06 10.73 -9.10
C ASP A 86 0.47 11.33 -7.82
N ILE A 87 0.87 10.49 -6.88
CA ILE A 87 1.39 10.95 -5.61
C ILE A 87 2.73 11.67 -5.81
N LEU A 88 3.56 11.12 -6.69
CA LEU A 88 4.85 11.74 -6.99
C LEU A 88 4.66 13.15 -7.54
N TYR A 89 3.74 13.31 -8.47
CA TYR A 89 3.49 14.61 -9.06
C TYR A 89 2.87 15.60 -8.07
N SER A 90 2.19 15.09 -7.04
CA SER A 90 1.59 15.98 -6.04
C SER A 90 2.66 16.64 -5.16
N GLY A 91 3.82 16.03 -5.06
CA GLY A 91 4.90 16.57 -4.24
C GLY A 91 4.66 16.44 -2.75
N ASN A 92 3.74 15.59 -2.34
CA ASN A 92 3.35 15.49 -0.94
C ASN A 92 4.16 14.49 -0.13
N VAL A 93 5.05 13.77 -0.77
CA VAL A 93 5.83 12.74 -0.06
C VAL A 93 7.31 12.91 -0.36
N ASP A 94 8.12 12.42 0.54
CA ASP A 94 9.58 12.43 0.38
C ASP A 94 10.08 11.09 -0.17
N GLY A 95 9.28 10.07 -0.10
CA GLY A 95 9.68 8.77 -0.62
C GLY A 95 8.51 7.80 -0.70
N PHE A 96 8.79 6.63 -1.24
CA PHE A 96 7.80 5.57 -1.41
C PHE A 96 8.30 4.28 -0.80
N CYS A 97 7.36 3.51 -0.28
CA CYS A 97 7.62 2.13 0.11
C CYS A 97 6.69 1.27 -0.74
N LEU A 98 7.23 0.65 -1.78
CA LEU A 98 6.45 -0.19 -2.67
C LEU A 98 6.67 -1.64 -2.27
N VAL A 99 5.60 -2.30 -1.88
CA VAL A 99 5.68 -3.66 -1.37
C VAL A 99 4.98 -4.60 -2.35
N SER A 100 5.78 -5.31 -3.11
CA SER A 100 5.29 -6.34 -4.01
C SER A 100 6.41 -7.35 -4.20
N SER A 101 6.09 -8.47 -4.76
CA SER A 101 7.13 -9.47 -4.95
C SER A 101 7.46 -9.69 -6.41
#